data_bfa8bbefee124841f54091af8211c40d
#
_entry.id   bfa8bbefee124841f54091af8211c40d
#
_cell.length_a   1.000
_cell.length_b   1.000
_cell.length_c   1.000
_cell.angle_alpha   90.00
_cell.angle_beta   90.00
_cell.angle_gamma   90.00
#
_symmetry.space_group_name_H-M   'P 1'
#
loop_
_entity.id
_entity.type
_entity.pdbx_description
1 polymer ?
#
loop_
_entity_poly.entity_id
_entity_poly.type
_entity_poly.pdbx_seq_one_letter_code
_entity_poly.pdbx_strand_id
1 'polypeptide(L)'
;CSLVGSEMCIRDRGGGSRAGKMDQHSAGKPYVRQSVCVGCGMCTRVCAHDAITIEERKAQINHDKCVGCGRCVGVCPKDAVTPEYSESNDILNCKMAEYTLAICKDRPCFHISLICDVSPNCDCHPENDRPIIPNVGMLASFDPVALDMACADLCNQQPVLSNSVLAENMEQHKHEYGDGDCEYEHDHFYYNHPDTNWRSCIEHAVKIGLGTDQYELIEV
;
A
#
# COMPACT_ATOMS: atom_id res chain seq x y z
N CYS A 1 2.58 -12.14 -3.28
CA CYS A 1 2.85 -10.76 -3.71
C CYS A 1 1.61 -10.18 -4.34
N SER A 2 1.09 -9.10 -3.81
CA SER A 2 0.00 -8.40 -4.45
C SER A 2 0.53 -7.46 -5.53
N LEU A 3 -0.26 -7.26 -6.57
CA LEU A 3 0.06 -6.41 -7.71
C LEU A 3 0.20 -4.90 -7.42
N VAL A 4 0.24 -4.48 -6.18
CA VAL A 4 0.37 -3.06 -5.83
C VAL A 4 1.68 -2.86 -5.08
N GLY A 5 2.73 -2.46 -5.78
CA GLY A 5 4.01 -2.03 -5.22
C GLY A 5 4.62 -3.04 -4.23
N SER A 6 4.83 -4.29 -4.65
CA SER A 6 5.09 -5.41 -3.75
C SER A 6 6.30 -5.19 -2.84
N GLU A 7 7.40 -4.67 -3.36
CA GLU A 7 8.61 -4.44 -2.57
C GLU A 7 8.51 -3.18 -1.69
N MET A 8 8.04 -2.07 -2.22
CA MET A 8 7.82 -0.87 -1.41
C MET A 8 6.73 -1.08 -0.35
N CYS A 9 5.65 -1.79 -0.68
CA CYS A 9 4.61 -2.15 0.27
C CYS A 9 5.14 -3.09 1.37
N ILE A 10 6.02 -4.05 1.07
CA ILE A 10 6.65 -4.95 2.06
C ILE A 10 7.58 -4.17 2.99
N ARG A 11 8.43 -3.29 2.46
CA ARG A 11 9.33 -2.44 3.25
C ARG A 11 8.56 -1.48 4.14
N ASP A 12 7.56 -0.83 3.60
CA ASP A 12 6.63 0.00 4.31
C ASP A 12 5.94 -0.76 5.45
N ARG A 13 5.39 -1.92 5.18
CA ARG A 13 4.76 -2.77 6.19
C ARG A 13 5.74 -3.33 7.21
N GLY A 14 6.96 -3.64 6.81
CA GLY A 14 8.02 -4.10 7.71
C GLY A 14 8.61 -2.98 8.58
N GLY A 15 8.71 -1.77 8.05
CA GLY A 15 9.33 -0.62 8.71
C GLY A 15 8.35 0.29 9.44
N GLY A 16 7.10 0.32 9.04
CA GLY A 16 6.07 1.12 9.67
C GLY A 16 5.51 0.49 10.94
N SER A 17 5.29 1.30 12.00
CA SER A 17 4.51 0.85 13.15
C SER A 17 3.05 0.57 12.72
N ARG A 18 2.29 -0.16 13.58
CA ARG A 18 0.84 -0.35 13.35
C ARG A 18 0.12 1.00 13.11
N ALA A 19 0.48 2.01 13.87
CA ALA A 19 -0.07 3.35 13.73
C ALA A 19 0.35 4.02 12.41
N GLY A 20 1.62 3.86 12.00
CA GLY A 20 2.10 4.37 10.73
C GLY A 20 1.38 3.78 9.53
N LYS A 21 1.13 2.46 9.54
CA LYS A 21 0.31 1.81 8.49
C LYS A 21 -1.09 2.37 8.39
N MET A 22 -1.71 2.64 9.53
CA MET A 22 -3.03 3.26 9.58
C MET A 22 -3.01 4.69 9.05
N ASP A 23 -1.94 5.44 9.34
CA ASP A 23 -1.73 6.79 8.84
C ASP A 23 -1.57 6.84 7.32
N GLN A 24 -0.94 5.84 6.73
CA GLN A 24 -0.82 5.75 5.27
C GLN A 24 -2.17 5.63 4.57
N HIS A 25 -3.11 4.87 5.14
CA HIS A 25 -4.46 4.68 4.62
C HIS A 25 -5.44 5.81 5.01
N SER A 26 -4.96 6.89 5.63
CA SER A 26 -5.81 7.95 6.16
C SER A 26 -5.28 9.35 5.81
N ALA A 27 -6.14 10.19 5.19
CA ALA A 27 -5.91 11.63 5.05
C ALA A 27 -6.14 12.37 6.35
N GLY A 28 -6.88 11.72 7.24
CA GLY A 28 -7.53 12.36 8.34
C GLY A 28 -6.86 12.09 9.67
N LYS A 29 -7.35 12.84 10.64
CA LYS A 29 -7.05 12.65 12.04
C LYS A 29 -7.92 11.50 12.56
N PRO A 30 -7.40 10.62 13.44
CA PRO A 30 -8.19 9.51 13.96
C PRO A 30 -9.42 10.03 14.73
N TYR A 31 -10.47 9.24 14.72
CA TYR A 31 -11.67 9.47 15.52
C TYR A 31 -11.92 8.33 16.52
N VAL A 32 -12.81 8.55 17.47
CA VAL A 32 -13.14 7.55 18.49
C VAL A 32 -14.54 6.98 18.25
N ARG A 33 -14.63 5.68 18.04
CA ARG A 33 -15.90 4.97 18.02
C ARG A 33 -16.45 4.89 19.44
N GLN A 34 -17.36 5.80 19.76
CA GLN A 34 -17.88 6.00 21.13
C GLN A 34 -18.58 4.74 21.68
N SER A 35 -19.23 3.94 20.84
CA SER A 35 -19.88 2.69 21.23
C SER A 35 -18.90 1.63 21.76
N VAL A 36 -17.65 1.64 21.27
CA VAL A 36 -16.61 0.66 21.61
C VAL A 36 -15.68 1.18 22.70
N CYS A 37 -15.51 2.50 22.80
CA CYS A 37 -14.60 3.12 23.77
C CYS A 37 -15.05 2.85 25.21
N VAL A 38 -14.10 2.41 26.06
CA VAL A 38 -14.33 2.14 27.49
C VAL A 38 -13.69 3.20 28.42
N GLY A 39 -13.06 4.23 27.86
CA GLY A 39 -12.45 5.31 28.61
C GLY A 39 -11.22 4.90 29.43
N CYS A 40 -10.46 3.89 29.00
CA CYS A 40 -9.31 3.37 29.74
C CYS A 40 -8.09 4.30 29.83
N GLY A 41 -8.05 5.39 29.05
CA GLY A 41 -6.99 6.39 29.07
C GLY A 41 -5.65 5.99 28.43
N MET A 42 -5.55 4.81 27.76
CA MET A 42 -4.32 4.40 27.11
C MET A 42 -3.90 5.38 26.00
N CYS A 43 -4.85 5.88 25.23
CA CYS A 43 -4.62 6.83 24.13
C CYS A 43 -4.11 8.20 24.63
N THR A 44 -4.53 8.66 25.81
CA THR A 44 -4.06 9.94 26.38
C THR A 44 -2.59 9.87 26.76
N ARG A 45 -2.12 8.71 27.25
CA ARG A 45 -0.73 8.53 27.72
C ARG A 45 0.31 8.61 26.59
N VAL A 46 -0.09 8.35 25.35
CA VAL A 46 0.82 8.33 24.19
C VAL A 46 0.66 9.56 23.30
N CYS A 47 -0.29 10.42 23.60
CA CYS A 47 -0.53 11.64 22.82
C CYS A 47 0.49 12.72 23.23
N ALA A 48 1.47 12.99 22.38
CA ALA A 48 2.49 14.02 22.60
C ALA A 48 1.97 15.46 22.42
N HIS A 49 0.72 15.60 21.97
CA HIS A 49 0.10 16.92 21.67
C HIS A 49 -1.07 17.25 22.60
N ASP A 50 -1.27 16.46 23.66
CA ASP A 50 -2.39 16.61 24.60
C ASP A 50 -3.75 16.84 23.90
N ALA A 51 -3.92 16.15 22.77
CA ALA A 51 -5.10 16.25 21.93
C ALA A 51 -6.25 15.34 22.38
N ILE A 52 -6.05 14.50 23.41
CA ILE A 52 -7.04 13.50 23.82
C ILE A 52 -7.41 13.70 25.29
N THR A 53 -8.70 13.88 25.55
CA THR A 53 -9.29 13.93 26.88
C THR A 53 -10.21 12.74 27.13
N ILE A 54 -10.48 12.43 28.41
CA ILE A 54 -11.49 11.45 28.79
C ILE A 54 -12.64 12.21 29.45
N GLU A 55 -13.79 12.18 28.83
CA GLU A 55 -15.01 12.80 29.30
C GLU A 55 -16.11 11.72 29.39
N GLU A 56 -16.85 11.66 30.45
CA GLU A 56 -17.93 10.67 30.69
C GLU A 56 -17.49 9.23 30.37
N ARG A 57 -16.26 8.85 30.75
CA ARG A 57 -15.65 7.55 30.48
C ARG A 57 -15.49 7.23 28.98
N LYS A 58 -15.35 8.24 28.16
CA LYS A 58 -15.13 8.14 26.71
C LYS A 58 -13.95 9.03 26.32
N ALA A 59 -13.14 8.57 25.40
CA ALA A 59 -12.08 9.40 24.81
C ALA A 59 -12.69 10.40 23.82
N GLN A 60 -12.20 11.63 23.86
CA GLN A 60 -12.49 12.68 22.88
C GLN A 60 -11.19 13.16 22.27
N ILE A 61 -11.16 13.34 20.96
CA ILE A 61 -9.99 13.86 20.25
C ILE A 61 -10.26 15.29 19.78
N ASN A 62 -9.46 16.22 20.27
CA ASN A 62 -9.45 17.58 19.76
C ASN A 62 -8.64 17.63 18.45
N HIS A 63 -9.31 17.76 17.32
CA HIS A 63 -8.70 17.74 16.00
C HIS A 63 -7.86 19.00 15.70
N ASP A 64 -8.04 20.11 16.41
CA ASP A 64 -7.19 21.30 16.25
C ASP A 64 -5.78 21.05 16.83
N LYS A 65 -5.68 20.24 17.88
CA LYS A 65 -4.42 19.85 18.51
C LYS A 65 -3.82 18.57 17.89
N CYS A 66 -4.64 17.73 17.29
CA CYS A 66 -4.23 16.46 16.72
C CYS A 66 -3.43 16.67 15.44
N VAL A 67 -2.24 16.06 15.35
CA VAL A 67 -1.37 16.10 14.17
C VAL A 67 -1.47 14.84 13.29
N GLY A 68 -2.39 13.90 13.59
CA GLY A 68 -2.60 12.71 12.79
C GLY A 68 -1.56 11.59 12.99
N CYS A 69 -0.68 11.65 13.97
CA CYS A 69 0.43 10.69 14.14
C CYS A 69 0.03 9.21 14.41
N GLY A 70 -1.23 8.90 14.60
CA GLY A 70 -1.79 7.56 14.75
C GLY A 70 -1.38 6.77 16.01
N ARG A 71 -0.55 7.28 16.92
CA ARG A 71 -0.09 6.54 18.12
C ARG A 71 -1.25 6.00 18.97
N CYS A 72 -2.32 6.78 19.11
CA CYS A 72 -3.51 6.40 19.87
C CYS A 72 -4.26 5.21 19.24
N VAL A 73 -4.21 5.06 17.92
CA VAL A 73 -4.75 3.90 17.20
C VAL A 73 -3.98 2.65 17.58
N GLY A 74 -2.63 2.73 17.55
CA GLY A 74 -1.75 1.59 17.82
C GLY A 74 -1.85 1.03 19.24
N VAL A 75 -2.24 1.84 20.23
CA VAL A 75 -2.30 1.43 21.65
C VAL A 75 -3.70 1.12 22.16
N CYS A 76 -4.74 1.30 21.34
CA CYS A 76 -6.10 1.08 21.78
C CYS A 76 -6.42 -0.40 21.90
N PRO A 77 -6.63 -0.95 23.12
CA PRO A 77 -6.85 -2.40 23.31
C PRO A 77 -8.25 -2.84 22.86
N LYS A 78 -9.11 -1.90 22.49
CA LYS A 78 -10.48 -2.12 22.04
C LYS A 78 -10.68 -1.73 20.57
N ASP A 79 -9.63 -1.32 19.89
CA ASP A 79 -9.68 -0.77 18.53
C ASP A 79 -10.75 0.32 18.36
N ALA A 80 -11.04 1.05 19.47
CA ALA A 80 -12.04 2.10 19.49
C ALA A 80 -11.55 3.39 18.83
N VAL A 81 -10.23 3.63 18.79
CA VAL A 81 -9.62 4.71 18.04
C VAL A 81 -9.27 4.17 16.66
N THR A 82 -9.81 4.79 15.63
CA THR A 82 -9.70 4.33 14.25
C THR A 82 -9.36 5.48 13.32
N PRO A 83 -8.54 5.27 12.26
CA PRO A 83 -8.34 6.26 11.23
C PRO A 83 -9.62 6.44 10.40
N GLU A 84 -9.76 7.58 9.78
CA GLU A 84 -10.71 7.76 8.70
C GLU A 84 -10.05 7.22 7.42
N TYR A 85 -10.58 6.13 6.88
CA TYR A 85 -10.10 5.58 5.61
C TYR A 85 -10.63 6.45 4.46
N SER A 86 -9.92 7.52 4.14
CA SER A 86 -10.37 8.56 3.21
C SER A 86 -9.31 8.98 2.19
N GLU A 87 -8.13 8.34 2.22
CA GLU A 87 -7.09 8.66 1.24
C GLU A 87 -7.43 8.14 -0.14
N SER A 88 -7.11 8.94 -1.14
CA SER A 88 -7.00 8.43 -2.50
C SER A 88 -5.82 7.45 -2.60
N ASN A 89 -5.93 6.49 -3.50
CA ASN A 89 -4.88 5.50 -3.75
C ASN A 89 -3.54 6.16 -4.11
N ASP A 90 -3.54 7.30 -4.81
CA ASP A 90 -2.33 8.03 -5.18
C ASP A 90 -1.61 8.61 -3.95
N ILE A 91 -2.34 9.14 -2.98
CA ILE A 91 -1.73 9.65 -1.74
C ILE A 91 -1.15 8.48 -0.92
N LEU A 92 -1.85 7.36 -0.84
CA LEU A 92 -1.34 6.15 -0.22
C LEU A 92 -0.02 5.71 -0.88
N ASN A 93 0.03 5.68 -2.20
CA ASN A 93 1.21 5.34 -2.98
C ASN A 93 2.40 6.28 -2.69
N CYS A 94 2.15 7.59 -2.63
CA CYS A 94 3.17 8.57 -2.23
C CYS A 94 3.70 8.31 -0.82
N LYS A 95 2.81 8.05 0.14
CA LYS A 95 3.20 7.74 1.53
C LYS A 95 4.01 6.45 1.62
N MET A 96 3.71 5.42 0.84
CA MET A 96 4.50 4.18 0.78
C MET A 96 5.95 4.47 0.35
N ALA A 97 6.15 5.28 -0.68
CA ALA A 97 7.48 5.69 -1.13
C ALA A 97 8.24 6.49 -0.06
N GLU A 98 7.57 7.41 0.64
CA GLU A 98 8.17 8.21 1.73
C GLU A 98 8.60 7.35 2.92
N TYR A 99 7.77 6.38 3.34
CA TYR A 99 8.12 5.44 4.40
C TYR A 99 9.29 4.54 4.00
N THR A 100 9.33 4.09 2.74
CA THR A 100 10.46 3.32 2.20
C THR A 100 11.75 4.14 2.24
N LEU A 101 11.69 5.42 1.80
CA LEU A 101 12.84 6.33 1.88
C LEU A 101 13.33 6.50 3.32
N ALA A 102 12.42 6.66 4.29
CA ALA A 102 12.79 6.80 5.70
C ALA A 102 13.55 5.57 6.25
N ILE A 103 13.27 4.38 5.71
CA ILE A 103 13.96 3.14 6.09
C ILE A 103 15.30 3.01 5.38
N CYS A 104 15.35 3.28 4.08
CA CYS A 104 16.53 3.06 3.22
C CYS A 104 17.57 4.18 3.34
N LYS A 105 17.15 5.41 3.69
CA LYS A 105 18.00 6.59 3.72
C LYS A 105 19.26 6.37 4.58
N ASP A 106 20.41 6.67 4.01
CA ASP A 106 21.73 6.60 4.65
C ASP A 106 22.11 5.19 5.17
N ARG A 107 21.55 4.15 4.57
CA ARG A 107 21.83 2.74 4.91
C ARG A 107 22.16 1.95 3.66
N PRO A 108 23.11 1.00 3.74
CA PRO A 108 23.29 0.03 2.66
C PRO A 108 22.05 -0.89 2.63
N CYS A 109 21.37 -0.93 1.50
CA CYS A 109 20.20 -1.77 1.28
C CYS A 109 20.46 -2.71 0.11
N PHE A 110 19.94 -3.93 0.20
CA PHE A 110 19.87 -4.89 -0.89
C PHE A 110 18.48 -5.51 -0.87
N HIS A 111 17.85 -5.55 -2.03
CA HIS A 111 16.45 -5.91 -2.17
C HIS A 111 16.32 -7.16 -3.01
N ILE A 112 15.41 -8.05 -2.61
CA ILE A 112 15.06 -9.27 -3.33
C ILE A 112 13.54 -9.31 -3.47
N SER A 113 13.05 -9.57 -4.68
CA SER A 113 11.64 -9.75 -4.97
C SER A 113 11.40 -11.14 -5.58
N LEU A 114 10.36 -11.81 -5.09
CA LEU A 114 9.90 -13.08 -5.61
C LEU A 114 8.56 -12.86 -6.32
N ILE A 115 8.55 -13.06 -7.65
CA ILE A 115 7.34 -13.00 -8.45
C ILE A 115 6.80 -14.42 -8.59
N CYS A 116 6.05 -14.85 -7.57
CA CYS A 116 5.41 -16.16 -7.53
C CYS A 116 4.04 -16.04 -6.83
N ASP A 117 3.11 -16.89 -7.25
CA ASP A 117 1.75 -16.94 -6.73
C ASP A 117 1.07 -15.55 -6.66
N VAL A 118 1.20 -14.79 -7.75
CA VAL A 118 0.66 -13.43 -7.86
C VAL A 118 -0.85 -13.49 -7.84
N SER A 119 -1.42 -13.10 -6.71
CA SER A 119 -2.87 -13.14 -6.44
C SER A 119 -3.55 -11.82 -6.80
N PRO A 120 -4.89 -11.84 -7.08
CA PRO A 120 -5.60 -10.64 -7.46
C PRO A 120 -5.63 -9.57 -6.37
N ASN A 121 -5.72 -9.96 -5.11
CA ASN A 121 -5.80 -9.04 -3.98
C ASN A 121 -4.52 -8.99 -3.16
N CYS A 122 -4.31 -7.86 -2.50
CA CYS A 122 -3.24 -7.69 -1.53
C CYS A 122 -3.43 -8.64 -0.33
N ASP A 123 -2.34 -9.14 0.26
CA ASP A 123 -2.33 -9.96 1.47
C ASP A 123 -3.06 -9.34 2.68
N CYS A 124 -3.34 -8.04 2.63
CA CYS A 124 -4.12 -7.37 3.66
C CYS A 124 -5.63 -7.65 3.55
N HIS A 125 -6.09 -8.16 2.42
CA HIS A 125 -7.47 -8.59 2.22
C HIS A 125 -7.69 -9.99 2.78
N PRO A 126 -8.83 -10.24 3.45
CA PRO A 126 -9.17 -11.57 3.96
C PRO A 126 -9.62 -12.54 2.87
N GLU A 127 -10.07 -12.00 1.74
CA GLU A 127 -10.47 -12.74 0.55
C GLU A 127 -9.36 -12.68 -0.51
N ASN A 128 -9.09 -13.81 -1.13
CA ASN A 128 -8.18 -13.90 -2.24
C ASN A 128 -8.59 -15.05 -3.17
N ASP A 129 -7.94 -15.18 -4.32
CA ASP A 129 -8.22 -16.20 -5.32
C ASP A 129 -6.89 -16.76 -5.87
N ARG A 130 -7.02 -17.65 -6.83
CA ARG A 130 -5.88 -18.27 -7.52
C ARG A 130 -4.96 -17.23 -8.15
N PRO A 131 -3.71 -17.59 -8.44
CA PRO A 131 -2.79 -16.73 -9.18
C PRO A 131 -3.37 -16.27 -10.52
N ILE A 132 -3.06 -15.03 -10.89
CA ILE A 132 -3.56 -14.38 -12.11
C ILE A 132 -2.58 -14.49 -13.28
N ILE A 133 -1.29 -14.72 -12.99
CA ILE A 133 -0.20 -14.93 -13.95
C ILE A 133 0.67 -16.11 -13.52
N PRO A 134 1.46 -16.74 -14.43
CA PRO A 134 2.47 -17.71 -14.06
C PRO A 134 3.55 -17.12 -13.16
N ASN A 135 4.26 -17.98 -12.43
CA ASN A 135 5.44 -17.59 -11.69
C ASN A 135 6.55 -17.12 -12.64
N VAL A 136 7.20 -16.01 -12.30
CA VAL A 136 8.29 -15.43 -13.09
C VAL A 136 9.65 -15.85 -12.53
N GLY A 137 9.88 -15.66 -11.23
CA GLY A 137 11.13 -15.98 -10.59
C GLY A 137 11.53 -15.00 -9.50
N MET A 138 12.84 -14.84 -9.33
CA MET A 138 13.43 -13.99 -8.31
C MET A 138 14.28 -12.90 -8.96
N LEU A 139 14.08 -11.66 -8.51
CA LEU A 139 14.87 -10.51 -8.90
C LEU A 139 15.60 -9.94 -7.69
N ALA A 140 16.72 -9.28 -7.93
CA ALA A 140 17.50 -8.62 -6.89
C ALA A 140 18.12 -7.31 -7.39
N SER A 141 18.16 -6.27 -6.53
CA SER A 141 18.78 -4.99 -6.85
C SER A 141 19.22 -4.26 -5.58
N PHE A 142 20.14 -3.31 -5.72
CA PHE A 142 20.43 -2.32 -4.69
C PHE A 142 19.47 -1.12 -4.72
N ASP A 143 18.78 -0.93 -5.85
CA ASP A 143 17.78 0.13 -6.03
C ASP A 143 16.37 -0.47 -5.92
N PRO A 144 15.57 -0.05 -4.92
CA PRO A 144 14.22 -0.57 -4.71
C PRO A 144 13.23 -0.16 -5.80
N VAL A 145 13.41 1.02 -6.38
CA VAL A 145 12.49 1.57 -7.39
C VAL A 145 12.71 0.86 -8.73
N ALA A 146 13.97 0.70 -9.13
CA ALA A 146 14.34 -0.07 -10.31
C ALA A 146 13.88 -1.52 -10.22
N LEU A 147 13.96 -2.12 -9.02
CA LEU A 147 13.48 -3.49 -8.78
C LEU A 147 11.96 -3.59 -8.94
N ASP A 148 11.21 -2.67 -8.34
CA ASP A 148 9.75 -2.67 -8.44
C ASP A 148 9.28 -2.41 -9.87
N MET A 149 9.95 -1.50 -10.60
CA MET A 149 9.66 -1.25 -12.01
C MET A 149 9.88 -2.49 -12.86
N ALA A 150 11.03 -3.16 -12.71
CA ALA A 150 11.33 -4.42 -13.40
C ALA A 150 10.32 -5.52 -13.07
N CYS A 151 9.91 -5.63 -11.81
CA CYS A 151 8.88 -6.59 -11.38
C CYS A 151 7.53 -6.30 -12.05
N ALA A 152 7.11 -5.04 -12.11
CA ALA A 152 5.86 -4.65 -12.73
C ALA A 152 5.85 -4.96 -14.24
N ASP A 153 6.94 -4.62 -14.94
CA ASP A 153 7.07 -4.90 -16.37
C ASP A 153 7.06 -6.40 -16.65
N LEU A 154 7.77 -7.21 -15.86
CA LEU A 154 7.77 -8.65 -16.01
C LEU A 154 6.40 -9.28 -15.69
N CYS A 155 5.66 -8.76 -14.73
CA CYS A 155 4.29 -9.19 -14.47
C CYS A 155 3.38 -8.89 -15.67
N ASN A 156 3.47 -7.69 -16.24
CA ASN A 156 2.67 -7.28 -17.39
C ASN A 156 3.01 -8.04 -18.68
N GLN A 157 4.22 -8.56 -18.79
CA GLN A 157 4.64 -9.41 -19.93
C GLN A 157 4.15 -10.86 -19.83
N GLN A 158 3.65 -11.29 -18.65
CA GLN A 158 3.18 -12.67 -18.50
C GLN A 158 1.81 -12.88 -19.14
N PRO A 159 1.56 -14.09 -19.68
CA PRO A 159 0.22 -14.46 -20.11
C PRO A 159 -0.72 -14.54 -18.92
N VAL A 160 -1.95 -14.07 -19.10
CA VAL A 160 -3.00 -14.17 -18.08
C VAL A 160 -3.45 -15.62 -17.94
N LEU A 161 -3.53 -16.12 -16.71
CA LEU A 161 -4.04 -17.47 -16.45
C LEU A 161 -5.54 -17.52 -16.71
N SER A 162 -5.97 -18.51 -17.48
CA SER A 162 -7.37 -18.76 -17.78
C SER A 162 -8.16 -19.07 -16.49
N ASN A 163 -9.40 -18.63 -16.42
CA ASN A 163 -10.26 -18.76 -15.24
C ASN A 163 -9.72 -18.06 -13.98
N SER A 164 -8.93 -16.99 -14.17
CA SER A 164 -8.53 -16.08 -13.09
C SER A 164 -9.42 -14.84 -13.09
N VAL A 165 -9.46 -14.15 -11.95
CA VAL A 165 -10.19 -12.86 -11.84
C VAL A 165 -9.71 -11.86 -12.89
N LEU A 166 -8.40 -11.80 -13.16
CA LEU A 166 -7.86 -10.92 -14.19
C LEU A 166 -8.41 -11.26 -15.59
N ALA A 167 -8.50 -12.55 -15.94
CA ALA A 167 -9.08 -12.96 -17.22
C ALA A 167 -10.54 -12.56 -17.35
N GLU A 168 -11.32 -12.73 -16.28
CA GLU A 168 -12.73 -12.35 -16.23
C GLU A 168 -12.90 -10.82 -16.36
N ASN A 169 -12.07 -10.04 -15.64
CA ASN A 169 -12.10 -8.58 -15.71
C ASN A 169 -11.73 -8.05 -17.11
N MET A 170 -10.71 -8.64 -17.74
CA MET A 170 -10.33 -8.27 -19.11
C MET A 170 -11.44 -8.58 -20.13
N GLU A 171 -12.10 -9.73 -19.99
CA GLU A 171 -13.22 -10.09 -20.86
C GLU A 171 -14.40 -9.13 -20.66
N GLN A 172 -14.73 -8.79 -19.41
CA GLN A 172 -15.77 -7.82 -19.10
C GLN A 172 -15.45 -6.44 -19.66
N HIS A 173 -14.20 -5.97 -19.54
CA HIS A 173 -13.77 -4.69 -20.09
C HIS A 173 -13.93 -4.65 -21.62
N LYS A 174 -13.57 -5.72 -22.33
CA LYS A 174 -13.80 -5.82 -23.77
C LYS A 174 -15.28 -5.74 -24.15
N HIS A 175 -16.14 -6.33 -23.36
CA HIS A 175 -17.58 -6.26 -23.55
C HIS A 175 -18.13 -4.84 -23.37
N GLU A 176 -17.62 -4.09 -22.42
CA GLU A 176 -18.10 -2.73 -22.10
C GLU A 176 -17.54 -1.66 -23.04
N TYR A 177 -16.28 -1.77 -23.44
CA TYR A 177 -15.55 -0.72 -24.17
C TYR A 177 -15.09 -1.11 -25.58
N GLY A 178 -15.22 -2.39 -25.97
CA GLY A 178 -14.77 -2.91 -27.26
C GLY A 178 -13.26 -3.16 -27.35
N ASP A 179 -12.79 -3.64 -28.53
CA ASP A 179 -11.36 -3.88 -28.81
C ASP A 179 -10.63 -2.59 -29.26
N GLY A 180 -10.98 -1.42 -28.72
CA GLY A 180 -10.33 -0.15 -29.04
C GLY A 180 -8.97 0.00 -28.34
N ASP A 181 -8.08 0.82 -28.91
CA ASP A 181 -6.81 1.20 -28.29
C ASP A 181 -7.06 1.82 -26.90
N CYS A 182 -6.87 1.04 -25.87
CA CYS A 182 -6.92 1.52 -24.49
C CYS A 182 -5.51 1.91 -24.09
N GLU A 183 -5.33 3.08 -23.47
CA GLU A 183 -4.05 3.54 -22.92
C GLU A 183 -3.39 2.52 -21.97
N TYR A 184 -4.18 1.56 -21.48
CA TYR A 184 -3.77 0.54 -20.50
C TYR A 184 -3.80 -0.89 -21.06
N GLU A 185 -3.74 -1.08 -22.39
CA GLU A 185 -3.98 -2.35 -23.09
C GLU A 185 -3.17 -3.55 -22.57
N HIS A 186 -2.04 -3.31 -21.92
CA HIS A 186 -1.15 -4.35 -21.36
C HIS A 186 -0.88 -4.19 -19.87
N ASP A 187 -1.71 -3.44 -19.13
CA ASP A 187 -1.52 -3.23 -17.71
C ASP A 187 -2.43 -4.14 -16.88
N HIS A 188 -1.90 -5.29 -16.44
CA HIS A 188 -2.60 -6.26 -15.60
C HIS A 188 -3.07 -5.64 -14.27
N PHE A 189 -2.33 -4.66 -13.77
CA PHE A 189 -2.69 -3.94 -12.54
C PHE A 189 -3.96 -3.13 -12.73
N TYR A 190 -4.07 -2.43 -13.85
CA TYR A 190 -5.27 -1.66 -14.19
C TYR A 190 -6.52 -2.55 -14.33
N TYR A 191 -6.42 -3.65 -15.08
CA TYR A 191 -7.55 -4.54 -15.26
C TYR A 191 -7.97 -5.25 -13.97
N ASN A 192 -7.03 -5.43 -13.04
CA ASN A 192 -7.35 -6.05 -11.75
C ASN A 192 -7.91 -5.05 -10.74
N HIS A 193 -7.42 -3.80 -10.75
CA HIS A 193 -7.81 -2.72 -9.83
C HIS A 193 -7.85 -1.37 -10.57
N PRO A 194 -8.91 -1.08 -11.32
CA PRO A 194 -8.99 0.13 -12.17
C PRO A 194 -8.98 1.45 -11.37
N ASP A 195 -9.33 1.40 -10.08
CA ASP A 195 -9.30 2.56 -9.19
C ASP A 195 -7.90 2.87 -8.64
N THR A 196 -6.87 2.12 -9.04
CA THR A 196 -5.50 2.29 -8.54
C THR A 196 -4.56 2.73 -9.66
N ASN A 197 -3.51 3.48 -9.29
CA ASN A 197 -2.44 3.87 -10.17
C ASN A 197 -1.08 3.54 -9.53
N TRP A 198 -0.55 2.35 -9.77
CA TRP A 198 0.72 1.91 -9.21
C TRP A 198 1.90 2.80 -9.65
N ARG A 199 1.82 3.42 -10.85
CA ARG A 199 2.88 4.30 -11.39
C ARG A 199 3.09 5.52 -10.52
N SER A 200 2.05 6.04 -9.86
CA SER A 200 2.17 7.18 -8.95
C SER A 200 3.13 6.92 -7.79
N CYS A 201 3.25 5.66 -7.33
CA CYS A 201 4.26 5.25 -6.33
C CYS A 201 5.68 5.37 -6.88
N ILE A 202 5.93 4.84 -8.09
CA ILE A 202 7.23 4.88 -8.76
C ILE A 202 7.65 6.32 -9.05
N GLU A 203 6.76 7.11 -9.66
CA GLU A 203 7.01 8.52 -9.99
C GLU A 203 7.37 9.35 -8.75
N HIS A 204 6.61 9.16 -7.67
CA HIS A 204 6.90 9.84 -6.40
C HIS A 204 8.22 9.37 -5.79
N ALA A 205 8.52 8.08 -5.83
CA ALA A 205 9.76 7.50 -5.33
C ALA A 205 11.00 8.08 -6.05
N VAL A 206 10.94 8.20 -7.38
CA VAL A 206 11.98 8.87 -8.17
C VAL A 206 12.10 10.35 -7.79
N LYS A 207 10.96 11.05 -7.69
CA LYS A 207 10.91 12.48 -7.34
C LYS A 207 11.54 12.78 -5.99
N ILE A 208 11.35 11.92 -4.99
CA ILE A 208 11.94 12.11 -3.65
C ILE A 208 13.36 11.56 -3.52
N GLY A 209 13.92 11.00 -4.59
CA GLY A 209 15.30 10.49 -4.63
C GLY A 209 15.50 9.16 -3.93
N LEU A 210 14.47 8.31 -3.88
CA LEU A 210 14.59 6.95 -3.32
C LEU A 210 15.39 6.03 -4.27
N GLY A 211 15.21 6.17 -5.58
CA GLY A 211 15.87 5.39 -6.60
C GLY A 211 15.55 5.89 -8.02
N THR A 212 15.72 5.05 -9.02
CA THR A 212 15.43 5.32 -10.43
C THR A 212 14.44 4.31 -11.02
N ASP A 213 13.63 4.74 -11.98
CA ASP A 213 12.73 3.88 -12.75
C ASP A 213 13.43 3.17 -13.93
N GLN A 214 14.71 3.47 -14.13
CA GLN A 214 15.52 2.87 -15.21
C GLN A 214 16.30 1.66 -14.66
N TYR A 215 16.27 0.56 -15.40
CA TYR A 215 16.97 -0.67 -15.03
C TYR A 215 17.54 -1.40 -16.25
N GLU A 216 18.53 -2.25 -16.01
CA GLU A 216 19.02 -3.25 -16.93
C GLU A 216 18.79 -4.63 -16.30
N LEU A 217 18.09 -5.53 -17.01
CA LEU A 217 17.84 -6.88 -16.54
C LEU A 217 18.98 -7.79 -16.97
N ILE A 218 19.67 -8.40 -16.00
CA ILE A 218 20.75 -9.36 -16.21
C ILE A 218 20.28 -10.73 -15.73
N GLU A 219 20.15 -11.67 -16.66
CA GLU A 219 19.85 -13.06 -16.32
C GLU A 219 21.13 -13.80 -15.87
N VAL A 220 21.01 -14.58 -14.80
CA VAL A 220 22.10 -15.34 -14.19
C VAL A 220 21.73 -16.81 -13.97
#